data_20c3c7ab0b2cf98f88e81f8101012f97
#
_entry.id   20c3c7ab0b2cf98f88e81f8101012f97
#
_cell.length_a   1.000
_cell.length_b   1.000
_cell.length_c   1.000
_cell.angle_alpha   90.00
_cell.angle_beta   90.00
_cell.angle_gamma   90.00
#
_symmetry.space_group_name_H-M   'P 1'
#
loop_
_entity.id
_entity.type
_entity.pdbx_description
1 polymer ?
#
loop_
_entity_poly.entity_id
_entity_poly.type
_entity_poly.pdbx_seq_one_letter_code
_entity_poly.pdbx_strand_id
1 'polypeptide(L)'
;MPKSKRAKVVHLTKVDKKGKELTLKLFSNVRECLDQYQYCFVFSVDNMRNTYLKDVRAEFSDSRLFFGKTKVMAKALGTTPEDEYQPGTAKLSRYLAGNVGLLCTSREPESIKEYFSGLAKTDFARAGTAATRAFVIPAGIVYSMGGEIAAEDDIPMPYNLEPELRKLNVPTTLTKGKITLENDYTVCKEGQILDSRQTRLLKLFGVATADFTVDLVAYWSAATNEITEVEQAEE
;
A
#
# COMPACT_ATOMS: atom_id res chain seq x y z
N MET A 1 5.21 -40.52 24.54
CA MET A 1 6.55 -40.23 23.98
C MET A 1 6.54 -38.86 23.35
N PRO A 2 7.51 -37.96 23.63
CA PRO A 2 7.59 -36.66 22.98
C PRO A 2 7.88 -36.85 21.49
N LYS A 3 7.10 -36.22 20.61
CA LYS A 3 7.30 -36.25 19.17
C LYS A 3 8.63 -35.59 18.83
N SER A 4 9.48 -36.30 18.06
CA SER A 4 10.76 -35.80 17.61
C SER A 4 10.62 -34.46 16.88
N LYS A 5 11.47 -33.47 17.19
CA LYS A 5 11.52 -32.18 16.47
C LYS A 5 11.80 -32.35 14.96
N ARG A 6 12.43 -33.48 14.56
CA ARG A 6 12.70 -33.83 13.15
C ARG A 6 11.45 -34.22 12.37
N ALA A 7 10.37 -34.62 13.04
CA ALA A 7 9.10 -34.97 12.39
C ALA A 7 8.17 -33.78 12.18
N LYS A 8 8.57 -32.56 12.57
CA LYS A 8 7.77 -31.36 12.38
C LYS A 8 7.86 -30.94 10.91
N VAL A 9 6.76 -31.12 10.17
CA VAL A 9 6.64 -30.60 8.82
C VAL A 9 6.53 -29.07 8.89
N VAL A 10 7.57 -28.38 8.43
CA VAL A 10 7.61 -26.91 8.35
C VAL A 10 7.12 -26.53 6.96
N HIS A 11 5.96 -25.91 6.86
CA HIS A 11 5.44 -25.34 5.62
C HIS A 11 5.96 -23.91 5.48
N LEU A 12 7.00 -23.71 4.67
CA LEU A 12 7.62 -22.40 4.44
C LEU A 12 6.66 -21.36 3.82
N THR A 13 5.61 -21.80 3.17
CA THR A 13 4.61 -20.94 2.52
C THR A 13 3.34 -20.74 3.37
N LYS A 14 3.18 -21.45 4.48
CA LYS A 14 2.07 -21.27 5.40
C LYS A 14 2.38 -20.24 6.46
N VAL A 15 1.69 -19.12 6.38
CA VAL A 15 1.64 -18.13 7.48
C VAL A 15 0.70 -18.66 8.57
N ASP A 16 1.14 -18.62 9.82
CA ASP A 16 0.27 -18.96 10.95
C ASP A 16 -0.95 -18.05 10.98
N LYS A 17 -2.13 -18.65 11.10
CA LYS A 17 -3.39 -17.88 11.21
C LYS A 17 -3.30 -17.00 12.46
N LYS A 18 -3.57 -15.71 12.29
CA LYS A 18 -3.69 -14.77 13.43
C LYS A 18 -4.81 -15.27 14.34
N GLY A 19 -4.47 -15.78 15.51
CA GLY A 19 -5.37 -16.38 16.48
C GLY A 19 -6.33 -15.36 17.12
N LYS A 20 -7.23 -15.84 17.97
CA LYS A 20 -8.19 -15.03 18.74
C LYS A 20 -7.47 -14.01 19.64
N GLU A 21 -6.33 -14.38 20.23
CA GLU A 21 -5.52 -13.53 21.09
C GLU A 21 -5.05 -12.24 20.41
N LEU A 22 -4.53 -12.32 19.17
CA LEU A 22 -4.10 -11.16 18.41
C LEU A 22 -5.28 -10.25 18.04
N THR A 23 -6.46 -10.82 17.85
CA THR A 23 -7.68 -10.05 17.58
C THR A 23 -8.15 -9.32 18.83
N LEU A 24 -8.12 -9.98 19.99
CA LEU A 24 -8.44 -9.38 21.28
C LEU A 24 -7.41 -8.29 21.65
N LYS A 25 -6.13 -8.53 21.41
CA LYS A 25 -5.07 -7.55 21.62
C LYS A 25 -5.26 -6.29 20.77
N LEU A 26 -5.65 -6.43 19.49
CA LEU A 26 -5.96 -5.28 18.65
C LEU A 26 -7.15 -4.51 19.21
N PHE A 27 -8.18 -5.23 19.64
CA PHE A 27 -9.39 -4.63 20.23
C PHE A 27 -9.07 -3.84 21.51
N SER A 28 -8.32 -4.41 22.47
CA SER A 28 -7.92 -3.72 23.70
C SER A 28 -7.01 -2.53 23.41
N ASN A 29 -6.01 -2.70 22.53
CA ASN A 29 -5.09 -1.62 22.19
C ASN A 29 -5.80 -0.40 21.57
N VAL A 30 -6.84 -0.62 20.75
CA VAL A 30 -7.62 0.51 20.18
C VAL A 30 -8.36 1.25 21.28
N ARG A 31 -8.97 0.55 22.23
CA ARG A 31 -9.67 1.18 23.38
C ARG A 31 -8.72 1.93 24.29
N GLU A 32 -7.59 1.33 24.65
CA GLU A 32 -6.52 1.99 25.43
C GLU A 32 -6.05 3.29 24.76
N CYS A 33 -5.95 3.30 23.44
CA CYS A 33 -5.54 4.50 22.72
C CYS A 33 -6.63 5.59 22.70
N LEU A 34 -7.90 5.23 22.66
CA LEU A 34 -9.00 6.21 22.81
C LEU A 34 -8.99 6.89 24.18
N ASP A 35 -8.53 6.19 25.21
CA ASP A 35 -8.41 6.75 26.58
C ASP A 35 -7.15 7.61 26.73
N GLN A 36 -6.09 7.36 25.96
CA GLN A 36 -4.79 8.03 26.07
C GLN A 36 -4.64 9.27 25.20
N TYR A 37 -5.27 9.27 24.01
CA TYR A 37 -5.07 10.30 22.99
C TYR A 37 -6.30 11.19 22.80
N GLN A 38 -6.05 12.43 22.42
CA GLN A 38 -7.11 13.43 22.23
C GLN A 38 -7.87 13.26 20.92
N TYR A 39 -7.22 12.73 19.88
CA TYR A 39 -7.79 12.60 18.54
C TYR A 39 -7.62 11.19 18.02
N CYS A 40 -8.65 10.71 17.32
CA CYS A 40 -8.61 9.45 16.57
C CYS A 40 -9.04 9.69 15.14
N PHE A 41 -8.09 9.58 14.21
CA PHE A 41 -8.29 9.76 12.77
C PHE A 41 -8.55 8.41 12.10
N VAL A 42 -9.46 8.42 11.11
CA VAL A 42 -9.56 7.39 10.10
C VAL A 42 -8.83 7.89 8.87
N PHE A 43 -7.90 7.09 8.36
CA PHE A 43 -7.16 7.38 7.15
C PHE A 43 -7.30 6.24 6.15
N SER A 44 -7.32 6.56 4.86
CA SER A 44 -7.19 5.60 3.76
C SER A 44 -5.74 5.57 3.24
N VAL A 45 -5.37 4.49 2.58
CA VAL A 45 -4.03 4.35 2.01
C VAL A 45 -4.16 3.81 0.59
N ASP A 46 -3.70 4.61 -0.36
CA ASP A 46 -3.60 4.20 -1.74
C ASP A 46 -2.21 3.69 -2.07
N ASN A 47 -2.11 2.75 -3.01
CA ASN A 47 -0.88 2.07 -3.41
C ASN A 47 0.02 1.66 -2.23
N MET A 48 -0.59 1.10 -1.18
CA MET A 48 0.06 0.81 0.11
C MET A 48 1.42 0.14 -0.02
N ARG A 49 2.45 0.72 0.63
CA ARG A 49 3.80 0.17 0.78
C ARG A 49 4.20 0.10 2.24
N ASN A 50 4.61 -1.08 2.67
CA ASN A 50 5.04 -1.28 4.06
C ASN A 50 6.25 -0.43 4.45
N THR A 51 7.13 -0.12 3.48
CA THR A 51 8.31 0.71 3.70
C THR A 51 7.89 2.12 4.10
N TYR A 52 7.06 2.77 3.29
CA TYR A 52 6.59 4.13 3.56
C TYR A 52 5.71 4.21 4.81
N LEU A 53 4.89 3.18 5.06
CA LEU A 53 4.10 3.14 6.29
C LEU A 53 4.98 2.96 7.55
N LYS A 54 6.18 2.39 7.43
CA LYS A 54 7.17 2.38 8.52
C LYS A 54 7.76 3.76 8.77
N ASP A 55 8.03 4.52 7.70
CA ASP A 55 8.52 5.88 7.80
C ASP A 55 7.49 6.77 8.50
N VAL A 56 6.21 6.66 8.11
CA VAL A 56 5.09 7.34 8.79
C VAL A 56 5.03 6.96 10.27
N ARG A 57 5.18 5.67 10.62
CA ARG A 57 5.20 5.25 12.03
C ARG A 57 6.41 5.76 12.81
N ALA A 58 7.54 5.97 12.16
CA ALA A 58 8.73 6.54 12.79
C ALA A 58 8.51 8.02 13.10
N GLU A 59 7.91 8.77 12.18
CA GLU A 59 7.55 10.17 12.37
C GLU A 59 6.50 10.37 13.47
N PHE A 60 5.50 9.50 13.49
CA PHE A 60 4.45 9.48 14.51
C PHE A 60 4.78 8.51 15.65
N SER A 61 6.01 8.54 16.17
CA SER A 61 6.45 7.68 17.29
C SER A 61 5.74 8.00 18.61
N ASP A 62 5.27 9.22 18.77
CA ASP A 62 4.45 9.73 19.90
C ASP A 62 2.96 9.36 19.79
N SER A 63 2.55 8.82 18.67
CA SER A 63 1.18 8.49 18.31
C SER A 63 1.03 6.99 18.05
N ARG A 64 -0.19 6.50 17.87
CA ARG A 64 -0.42 5.07 17.62
C ARG A 64 -1.15 4.87 16.32
N LEU A 65 -0.49 4.18 15.36
CA LEU A 65 -1.04 3.88 14.06
C LEU A 65 -1.45 2.40 13.96
N PHE A 66 -2.73 2.15 13.71
CA PHE A 66 -3.30 0.83 13.51
C PHE A 66 -3.69 0.64 12.04
N PHE A 67 -3.15 -0.41 11.43
CA PHE A 67 -3.58 -0.88 10.12
C PHE A 67 -3.87 -2.38 10.22
N GLY A 68 -5.10 -2.68 10.59
CA GLY A 68 -5.53 -4.02 10.97
C GLY A 68 -6.87 -4.43 10.37
N LYS A 69 -7.52 -5.40 10.99
CA LYS A 69 -8.86 -5.83 10.56
C LYS A 69 -9.89 -4.73 10.85
N THR A 70 -10.42 -4.11 9.82
CA THR A 70 -11.40 -3.01 9.90
C THR A 70 -12.59 -3.34 10.78
N LYS A 71 -13.18 -4.53 10.63
CA LYS A 71 -14.31 -5.00 11.45
C LYS A 71 -13.98 -5.12 12.94
N VAL A 72 -12.72 -5.42 13.30
CA VAL A 72 -12.29 -5.50 14.71
C VAL A 72 -12.11 -4.10 15.28
N MET A 73 -11.51 -3.19 14.50
CA MET A 73 -11.37 -1.78 14.88
C MET A 73 -12.74 -1.11 15.03
N ALA A 74 -13.64 -1.32 14.06
CA ALA A 74 -15.01 -0.80 14.13
C ALA A 74 -15.75 -1.30 15.39
N LYS A 75 -15.60 -2.61 15.73
CA LYS A 75 -16.19 -3.15 16.94
C LYS A 75 -15.55 -2.60 18.22
N ALA A 76 -14.27 -2.23 18.18
CA ALA A 76 -13.60 -1.61 19.33
C ALA A 76 -14.11 -0.18 19.60
N LEU A 77 -14.42 0.57 18.54
CA LEU A 77 -15.04 1.90 18.62
C LEU A 77 -16.52 1.82 19.07
N GLY A 78 -17.20 0.74 18.68
CA GLY A 78 -18.63 0.57 18.75
C GLY A 78 -19.29 0.77 17.39
N THR A 79 -20.30 -0.05 17.09
CA THR A 79 -21.02 0.01 15.81
C THR A 79 -22.38 0.69 15.93
N THR A 80 -22.89 0.74 17.13
CA THR A 80 -24.18 1.38 17.48
C THR A 80 -23.98 2.36 18.64
N PRO A 81 -24.86 3.36 18.80
CA PRO A 81 -24.79 4.29 19.92
C PRO A 81 -24.90 3.61 21.30
N GLU A 82 -25.47 2.41 21.36
CA GLU A 82 -25.59 1.63 22.61
C GLU A 82 -24.31 0.85 22.96
N ASP A 83 -23.49 0.51 21.94
CA ASP A 83 -22.24 -0.28 22.07
C ASP A 83 -20.98 0.59 21.87
N GLU A 84 -21.14 1.92 21.78
CA GLU A 84 -19.99 2.81 21.62
C GLU A 84 -19.11 2.85 22.87
N TYR A 85 -17.80 2.88 22.65
CA TYR A 85 -16.84 2.87 23.74
C TYR A 85 -16.73 4.24 24.41
N GLN A 86 -16.70 5.31 23.60
CA GLN A 86 -16.80 6.69 24.05
C GLN A 86 -17.86 7.42 23.24
N PRO A 87 -18.48 8.49 23.76
CA PRO A 87 -19.51 9.21 23.04
C PRO A 87 -19.06 9.65 21.64
N GLY A 88 -19.85 9.34 20.63
CA GLY A 88 -19.59 9.70 19.23
C GLY A 88 -18.69 8.74 18.46
N THR A 89 -17.99 7.78 19.09
CA THR A 89 -17.09 6.87 18.39
C THR A 89 -17.82 5.91 17.44
N ALA A 90 -19.10 5.61 17.70
CA ALA A 90 -19.92 4.78 16.81
C ALA A 90 -20.08 5.40 15.42
N LYS A 91 -20.13 6.72 15.31
CA LYS A 91 -20.19 7.39 14.00
C LYS A 91 -18.89 7.23 13.24
N LEU A 92 -17.72 7.28 13.92
CA LEU A 92 -16.40 7.09 13.31
C LEU A 92 -16.25 5.69 12.72
N SER A 93 -16.87 4.68 13.34
CA SER A 93 -16.79 3.29 12.85
C SER A 93 -17.37 3.11 11.44
N ARG A 94 -18.25 3.99 10.98
CA ARG A 94 -18.85 3.95 9.64
C ARG A 94 -17.84 4.21 8.52
N TYR A 95 -16.79 4.99 8.83
CA TYR A 95 -15.71 5.29 7.88
C TYR A 95 -14.68 4.15 7.76
N LEU A 96 -14.76 3.11 8.61
CA LEU A 96 -13.84 1.96 8.56
C LEU A 96 -14.25 0.94 7.49
N ALA A 97 -14.25 1.36 6.22
CA ALA A 97 -14.53 0.51 5.06
C ALA A 97 -13.36 0.58 4.06
N GLY A 98 -12.97 -0.57 3.49
CA GLY A 98 -11.87 -0.65 2.52
C GLY A 98 -10.46 -0.71 3.13
N ASN A 99 -9.49 -0.04 2.49
CA ASN A 99 -8.07 -0.01 2.89
C ASN A 99 -7.80 1.12 3.89
N VAL A 100 -8.43 1.07 5.03
CA VAL A 100 -8.37 2.13 6.04
C VAL A 100 -7.66 1.68 7.31
N GLY A 101 -7.12 2.65 8.04
CA GLY A 101 -6.49 2.50 9.34
C GLY A 101 -6.97 3.53 10.34
N LEU A 102 -6.48 3.41 11.59
CA LEU A 102 -6.70 4.38 12.65
C LEU A 102 -5.36 4.99 13.06
N LEU A 103 -5.34 6.30 13.26
CA LEU A 103 -4.24 7.05 13.87
C LEU A 103 -4.76 7.75 15.12
N CYS A 104 -4.29 7.32 16.27
CA CYS A 104 -4.58 7.95 17.55
C CYS A 104 -3.41 8.86 17.93
N THR A 105 -3.68 10.13 18.18
CA THR A 105 -2.65 11.15 18.44
C THR A 105 -3.17 12.26 19.34
N SER A 106 -2.23 12.96 20.00
CA SER A 106 -2.53 14.19 20.73
C SER A 106 -2.04 15.44 19.97
N ARG A 107 -1.48 15.27 18.77
CA ARG A 107 -1.10 16.40 17.90
C ARG A 107 -2.34 17.08 17.34
N GLU A 108 -2.23 18.37 17.05
CA GLU A 108 -3.33 19.16 16.50
C GLU A 108 -3.74 18.64 15.09
N PRO A 109 -5.06 18.63 14.79
CA PRO A 109 -5.57 18.13 13.53
C PRO A 109 -5.00 18.80 12.28
N GLU A 110 -4.73 20.11 12.36
CA GLU A 110 -4.18 20.86 11.23
C GLU A 110 -2.76 20.41 10.87
N SER A 111 -1.89 20.18 11.86
CA SER A 111 -0.54 19.68 11.67
C SER A 111 -0.56 18.27 11.02
N ILE A 112 -1.53 17.43 11.37
CA ILE A 112 -1.71 16.11 10.78
C ILE A 112 -2.14 16.21 9.32
N LYS A 113 -3.09 17.10 9.02
CA LYS A 113 -3.56 17.36 7.66
C LYS A 113 -2.42 17.87 6.77
N GLU A 114 -1.65 18.84 7.24
CA GLU A 114 -0.51 19.40 6.51
C GLU A 114 0.54 18.33 6.20
N TYR A 115 0.88 17.47 7.17
CA TYR A 115 1.83 16.38 6.96
C TYR A 115 1.36 15.40 5.88
N PHE A 116 0.11 14.94 5.94
CA PHE A 116 -0.39 13.96 4.98
C PHE A 116 -0.68 14.54 3.60
N SER A 117 -1.06 15.81 3.49
CA SER A 117 -1.19 16.50 2.19
C SER A 117 0.14 16.62 1.45
N GLY A 118 1.25 16.75 2.19
CA GLY A 118 2.60 16.74 1.61
C GLY A 118 3.19 15.35 1.37
N LEU A 119 2.52 14.28 1.78
CA LEU A 119 3.03 12.91 1.69
C LEU A 119 2.61 12.25 0.38
N ALA A 120 3.35 12.48 -0.68
CA ALA A 120 3.24 11.74 -1.93
C ALA A 120 4.59 11.12 -2.27
N LYS A 121 4.63 9.79 -2.47
CA LYS A 121 5.86 9.07 -2.87
C LYS A 121 5.56 8.19 -4.07
N THR A 122 6.17 8.52 -5.20
CA THR A 122 6.01 7.75 -6.44
C THR A 122 6.66 6.37 -6.32
N ASP A 123 5.95 5.34 -6.69
CA ASP A 123 6.38 3.94 -6.66
C ASP A 123 5.76 3.17 -7.85
N PHE A 124 6.09 1.90 -7.96
CA PHE A 124 5.59 1.02 -9.01
C PHE A 124 4.12 0.67 -8.79
N ALA A 125 3.34 0.75 -9.86
CA ALA A 125 1.93 0.35 -9.85
C ALA A 125 1.75 -1.12 -9.43
N ARG A 126 0.59 -1.44 -8.86
CA ARG A 126 0.19 -2.81 -8.52
C ARG A 126 -0.82 -3.36 -9.52
N ALA A 127 -0.92 -4.68 -9.57
CA ALA A 127 -1.98 -5.32 -10.36
C ALA A 127 -3.36 -4.90 -9.84
N GLY A 128 -4.25 -4.54 -10.76
CA GLY A 128 -5.57 -4.04 -10.46
C GLY A 128 -5.70 -2.51 -10.45
N THR A 129 -4.58 -1.75 -10.54
CA THR A 129 -4.62 -0.29 -10.73
C THR A 129 -4.68 0.08 -12.22
N ALA A 130 -5.27 1.22 -12.55
CA ALA A 130 -5.24 1.77 -13.90
C ALA A 130 -3.85 2.33 -14.22
N ALA A 131 -3.37 2.14 -15.44
CA ALA A 131 -2.13 2.74 -15.91
C ALA A 131 -2.32 4.24 -16.12
N THR A 132 -1.45 5.06 -15.54
CA THR A 132 -1.50 6.52 -15.71
C THR A 132 -0.95 6.97 -17.06
N ARG A 133 -0.16 6.12 -17.73
CA ARG A 133 0.40 6.38 -19.06
C ARG A 133 0.61 5.08 -19.84
N ALA A 134 0.71 5.20 -21.15
CA ALA A 134 1.13 4.09 -22.00
C ALA A 134 2.64 3.84 -21.85
N PHE A 135 3.05 2.56 -21.95
CA PHE A 135 4.46 2.16 -22.00
C PHE A 135 4.69 1.15 -23.11
N VAL A 136 5.64 1.45 -23.99
CA VAL A 136 5.99 0.66 -25.16
C VAL A 136 7.50 0.43 -25.17
N ILE A 137 7.93 -0.81 -25.32
CA ILE A 137 9.33 -1.18 -25.50
C ILE A 137 9.61 -1.14 -27.00
N PRO A 138 10.57 -0.33 -27.49
CA PRO A 138 10.85 -0.21 -28.93
C PRO A 138 11.51 -1.46 -29.49
N ALA A 139 11.33 -1.69 -30.78
CA ALA A 139 12.03 -2.72 -31.52
C ALA A 139 13.55 -2.50 -31.53
N GLY A 140 14.32 -3.57 -31.67
CA GLY A 140 15.77 -3.53 -31.65
C GLY A 140 16.34 -4.02 -30.31
N ILE A 141 17.47 -3.44 -29.87
CA ILE A 141 18.12 -3.81 -28.62
C ILE A 141 17.27 -3.31 -27.44
N VAL A 142 16.97 -4.20 -26.50
CA VAL A 142 16.22 -3.86 -25.29
C VAL A 142 17.18 -3.23 -24.27
N TYR A 143 16.88 -2.01 -23.85
CA TYR A 143 17.63 -1.27 -22.86
C TYR A 143 16.95 -1.31 -21.50
N SER A 144 17.68 -0.98 -20.43
CA SER A 144 17.22 -1.13 -19.06
C SER A 144 16.06 -0.19 -18.69
N MET A 145 15.97 0.98 -19.33
CA MET A 145 14.86 1.93 -19.15
C MET A 145 13.76 1.78 -20.24
N GLY A 146 13.89 0.77 -21.13
CA GLY A 146 12.84 0.44 -22.10
C GLY A 146 12.52 1.53 -23.12
N GLY A 147 13.46 2.41 -23.43
CA GLY A 147 13.31 3.50 -24.38
C GLY A 147 12.82 4.84 -23.77
N GLU A 148 12.72 4.94 -22.44
CA GLU A 148 12.44 6.21 -21.74
C GLU A 148 13.59 7.23 -21.87
N ILE A 149 14.80 6.72 -22.07
CA ILE A 149 16.03 7.51 -22.27
C ILE A 149 16.63 7.16 -23.62
N ALA A 150 17.40 8.07 -24.20
CA ALA A 150 18.11 7.81 -25.45
C ALA A 150 19.04 6.59 -25.33
N ALA A 151 19.15 5.79 -26.39
CA ALA A 151 19.94 4.56 -26.40
C ALA A 151 21.44 4.77 -26.11
N GLU A 152 21.93 5.98 -26.28
CA GLU A 152 23.32 6.40 -26.02
C GLU A 152 23.59 6.52 -24.51
N ASP A 153 22.56 6.90 -23.75
CA ASP A 153 22.63 7.12 -22.29
C ASP A 153 22.13 5.91 -21.48
N ASP A 154 21.50 4.93 -22.13
CA ASP A 154 20.93 3.76 -21.46
C ASP A 154 21.84 2.52 -21.62
N ILE A 155 21.78 1.63 -20.65
CA ILE A 155 22.56 0.39 -20.62
C ILE A 155 21.71 -0.74 -21.22
N PRO A 156 22.24 -1.55 -22.17
CA PRO A 156 21.53 -2.72 -22.65
C PRO A 156 21.12 -3.64 -21.50
N MET A 157 19.88 -4.13 -21.51
CA MET A 157 19.38 -4.99 -20.47
C MET A 157 20.23 -6.26 -20.34
N PRO A 158 20.58 -6.68 -19.12
CA PRO A 158 21.41 -7.87 -18.90
C PRO A 158 20.77 -9.14 -19.50
N TYR A 159 21.56 -9.93 -20.22
CA TYR A 159 21.09 -11.13 -20.91
C TYR A 159 20.44 -12.18 -20.00
N ASN A 160 20.80 -12.21 -18.72
CA ASN A 160 20.23 -13.12 -17.73
C ASN A 160 18.74 -12.82 -17.41
N LEU A 161 18.22 -11.67 -17.79
CA LEU A 161 16.80 -11.30 -17.66
C LEU A 161 15.93 -11.76 -18.83
N GLU A 162 16.53 -12.21 -19.94
CA GLU A 162 15.78 -12.71 -21.11
C GLU A 162 14.77 -13.81 -20.76
N PRO A 163 15.10 -14.86 -19.98
CA PRO A 163 14.13 -15.86 -19.57
C PRO A 163 12.96 -15.31 -18.72
N GLU A 164 13.20 -14.25 -17.96
CA GLU A 164 12.14 -13.57 -17.19
C GLU A 164 11.22 -12.78 -18.13
N LEU A 165 11.77 -12.01 -19.07
CA LEU A 165 10.99 -11.27 -20.08
C LEU A 165 10.11 -12.22 -20.91
N ARG A 166 10.65 -13.36 -21.33
CA ARG A 166 9.89 -14.38 -22.07
C ARG A 166 8.75 -14.99 -21.22
N LYS A 167 8.97 -15.24 -19.93
CA LYS A 167 7.91 -15.66 -19.00
C LYS A 167 6.80 -14.61 -18.83
N LEU A 168 7.14 -13.35 -19.04
CA LEU A 168 6.21 -12.23 -19.00
C LEU A 168 5.56 -11.94 -20.36
N ASN A 169 5.73 -12.88 -21.34
CA ASN A 169 5.17 -12.83 -22.69
C ASN A 169 5.77 -11.74 -23.59
N VAL A 170 6.97 -11.25 -23.30
CA VAL A 170 7.69 -10.39 -24.23
C VAL A 170 8.42 -11.26 -25.25
N PRO A 171 8.19 -11.12 -26.58
CA PRO A 171 8.78 -11.95 -27.61
C PRO A 171 10.24 -11.58 -27.88
N THR A 172 11.10 -11.80 -26.87
CA THR A 172 12.51 -11.48 -26.94
C THR A 172 13.34 -12.60 -27.58
N THR A 173 14.39 -12.22 -28.30
CA THR A 173 15.43 -13.09 -28.82
C THR A 173 16.79 -12.63 -28.31
N LEU A 174 17.74 -13.57 -28.19
CA LEU A 174 19.11 -13.26 -27.80
C LEU A 174 20.01 -13.21 -29.03
N THR A 175 20.46 -12.03 -29.40
CA THR A 175 21.35 -11.84 -30.58
C THR A 175 22.70 -11.27 -30.14
N LYS A 176 23.78 -11.99 -30.35
CA LYS A 176 25.16 -11.60 -29.98
C LYS A 176 25.28 -11.20 -28.48
N GLY A 177 24.57 -11.92 -27.61
CA GLY A 177 24.58 -11.65 -26.17
C GLY A 177 23.74 -10.46 -25.72
N LYS A 178 22.99 -9.83 -26.60
CA LYS A 178 22.05 -8.74 -26.29
C LYS A 178 20.62 -9.22 -26.51
N ILE A 179 19.71 -8.76 -25.65
CA ILE A 179 18.28 -9.01 -25.79
C ILE A 179 17.73 -8.11 -26.88
N THR A 180 17.00 -8.68 -27.85
CA THR A 180 16.43 -7.94 -28.99
C THR A 180 14.96 -8.26 -29.17
N LEU A 181 14.20 -7.27 -29.66
CA LEU A 181 12.81 -7.37 -30.09
C LEU A 181 12.73 -7.14 -31.61
N GLU A 182 11.92 -7.92 -32.31
CA GLU A 182 11.68 -7.73 -33.74
C GLU A 182 10.73 -6.56 -34.01
N ASN A 183 9.72 -6.37 -33.17
CA ASN A 183 8.72 -5.32 -33.27
C ASN A 183 8.53 -4.63 -31.93
N ASP A 184 7.95 -3.42 -31.97
CA ASP A 184 7.58 -2.70 -30.76
C ASP A 184 6.61 -3.53 -29.90
N TYR A 185 6.85 -3.57 -28.61
CA TYR A 185 6.02 -4.31 -27.68
C TYR A 185 5.29 -3.35 -26.71
N THR A 186 3.97 -3.24 -26.87
CA THR A 186 3.13 -2.45 -25.96
C THR A 186 2.90 -3.22 -24.67
N VAL A 187 3.43 -2.71 -23.56
CA VAL A 187 3.25 -3.29 -22.21
C VAL A 187 1.88 -2.91 -21.68
N CYS A 188 1.51 -1.65 -21.74
CA CYS A 188 0.20 -1.14 -21.30
C CYS A 188 -0.20 0.10 -22.09
N LYS A 189 -1.52 0.36 -22.11
CA LYS A 189 -2.11 1.59 -22.61
C LYS A 189 -2.59 2.43 -21.42
N GLU A 190 -2.65 3.74 -21.60
CA GLU A 190 -3.23 4.65 -20.61
C GLU A 190 -4.67 4.24 -20.26
N GLY A 191 -5.04 4.30 -18.98
CA GLY A 191 -6.36 3.89 -18.47
C GLY A 191 -6.59 2.38 -18.40
N GLN A 192 -5.67 1.55 -18.90
CA GLN A 192 -5.79 0.09 -18.84
C GLN A 192 -5.56 -0.42 -17.42
N ILE A 193 -6.44 -1.33 -16.93
CA ILE A 193 -6.21 -2.03 -15.67
C ILE A 193 -5.02 -2.99 -15.84
N LEU A 194 -3.99 -2.76 -15.04
CA LEU A 194 -2.74 -3.50 -15.11
C LEU A 194 -2.87 -4.92 -14.52
N ASP A 195 -2.36 -5.89 -15.23
CA ASP A 195 -2.20 -7.25 -14.72
C ASP A 195 -0.85 -7.43 -13.99
N SER A 196 -0.64 -8.59 -13.37
CA SER A 196 0.59 -8.88 -12.61
C SER A 196 1.83 -8.96 -13.50
N ARG A 197 1.69 -9.30 -14.80
CA ARG A 197 2.79 -9.37 -15.76
C ARG A 197 3.21 -7.96 -16.19
N GLN A 198 2.24 -7.12 -16.50
CA GLN A 198 2.46 -5.72 -16.88
C GLN A 198 3.13 -4.94 -15.74
N THR A 199 2.64 -5.07 -14.50
CA THR A 199 3.27 -4.41 -13.34
C THR A 199 4.67 -4.91 -13.05
N ARG A 200 4.94 -6.21 -13.32
CA ARG A 200 6.30 -6.76 -13.21
C ARG A 200 7.22 -6.21 -14.29
N LEU A 201 6.74 -6.06 -15.53
CA LEU A 201 7.49 -5.43 -16.61
C LEU A 201 7.81 -3.97 -16.29
N LEU A 202 6.80 -3.16 -15.92
CA LEU A 202 7.01 -1.77 -15.51
C LEU A 202 8.10 -1.66 -14.43
N LYS A 203 8.07 -2.57 -13.44
CA LYS A 203 9.08 -2.60 -12.39
C LYS A 203 10.48 -2.99 -12.91
N LEU A 204 10.59 -3.93 -13.87
CA LEU A 204 11.86 -4.32 -14.47
C LEU A 204 12.51 -3.17 -15.26
N PHE A 205 11.69 -2.34 -15.90
CA PHE A 205 12.13 -1.17 -16.66
C PHE A 205 12.21 0.12 -15.81
N GLY A 206 12.03 0.03 -14.50
CA GLY A 206 12.13 1.19 -13.62
C GLY A 206 11.00 2.21 -13.74
N VAL A 207 9.90 1.86 -14.43
CA VAL A 207 8.77 2.76 -14.69
C VAL A 207 7.85 2.81 -13.48
N ALA A 208 7.99 3.86 -12.68
CA ALA A 208 7.13 4.16 -11.53
C ALA A 208 5.97 5.06 -11.99
N THR A 209 4.74 4.61 -11.76
CA THR A 209 3.53 5.27 -12.28
C THR A 209 2.41 5.37 -11.25
N ALA A 210 2.66 5.08 -10.00
CA ALA A 210 1.64 5.13 -8.97
C ALA A 210 2.18 5.82 -7.72
N ASP A 211 1.40 6.71 -7.14
CA ASP A 211 1.78 7.41 -5.93
C ASP A 211 1.24 6.70 -4.69
N PHE A 212 2.07 6.63 -3.67
CA PHE A 212 1.66 6.27 -2.33
C PHE A 212 1.15 7.52 -1.64
N THR A 213 -0.15 7.55 -1.32
CA THR A 213 -0.80 8.61 -0.58
C THR A 213 -1.50 8.08 0.66
N VAL A 214 -1.70 8.94 1.61
CA VAL A 214 -2.47 8.67 2.83
C VAL A 214 -3.46 9.80 2.99
N ASP A 215 -4.75 9.49 2.80
CA ASP A 215 -5.81 10.47 2.84
C ASP A 215 -6.57 10.36 4.16
N LEU A 216 -6.76 11.48 4.83
CA LEU A 216 -7.55 11.56 6.04
C LEU A 216 -9.03 11.64 5.67
N VAL A 217 -9.84 10.76 6.25
CA VAL A 217 -11.29 10.68 5.96
C VAL A 217 -12.09 11.46 6.97
N ALA A 218 -11.89 11.17 8.24
CA ALA A 218 -12.57 11.81 9.35
C ALA A 218 -11.75 11.66 10.64
N TYR A 219 -12.01 12.51 11.61
CA TYR A 219 -11.44 12.34 12.94
C TYR A 219 -12.47 12.62 14.03
N TRP A 220 -12.30 11.93 15.15
CA TRP A 220 -13.03 12.13 16.39
C TRP A 220 -12.15 12.88 17.38
N SER A 221 -12.77 13.81 18.15
CA SER A 221 -12.12 14.57 19.22
C SER A 221 -12.69 14.17 20.56
N ALA A 222 -11.81 13.83 21.52
CA ALA A 222 -12.19 13.49 22.88
C ALA A 222 -12.75 14.71 23.67
N ALA A 223 -12.34 15.93 23.31
CA ALA A 223 -12.79 17.15 24.00
C ALA A 223 -14.24 17.51 23.68
N THR A 224 -14.65 17.34 22.41
CA THR A 224 -15.99 17.70 21.95
C THR A 224 -16.93 16.50 21.79
N ASN A 225 -16.36 15.27 21.74
CA ASN A 225 -17.05 14.03 21.36
C ASN A 225 -17.72 14.09 19.98
N GLU A 226 -17.22 14.98 19.11
CA GLU A 226 -17.74 15.18 17.78
C GLU A 226 -16.81 14.61 16.73
N ILE A 227 -17.36 14.33 15.55
CA ILE A 227 -16.63 13.90 14.37
C ILE A 227 -16.59 15.04 13.38
N THR A 228 -15.40 15.31 12.88
CA THR A 228 -15.16 16.22 11.78
C THR A 228 -14.75 15.43 10.57
N GLU A 229 -15.47 15.57 9.47
CA GLU A 229 -15.06 15.06 8.17
C GLU A 229 -13.93 15.93 7.62
N VAL A 230 -12.93 15.30 7.04
CA VAL A 230 -11.85 16.00 6.36
C VAL A 230 -12.24 16.09 4.89
N GLU A 231 -12.49 17.31 4.43
CA GLU A 231 -12.72 17.55 3.00
C GLU A 231 -11.48 17.13 2.23
N GLN A 232 -11.64 16.17 1.33
CA GLN A 232 -10.60 15.85 0.36
C GLN A 232 -10.56 17.00 -0.64
N ALA A 233 -9.37 17.54 -0.90
CA ALA A 233 -9.20 18.47 -2.00
C ALA A 233 -9.56 17.69 -3.28
N GLU A 234 -10.66 18.07 -3.94
CA GLU A 234 -11.00 17.58 -5.27
C GLU A 234 -9.87 17.99 -6.22
N GLU A 235 -9.20 16.99 -6.82
CA GLU A 235 -8.28 17.20 -7.94
C GLU A 235 -9.05 17.45 -9.25
#